data_cba6ffb61a086738a3e515326ea9b3ce
#
_entry.id   cba6ffb61a086738a3e515326ea9b3ce
#
_cell.length_a   1.000
_cell.length_b   1.000
_cell.length_c   1.000
_cell.angle_alpha   90.00
_cell.angle_beta   90.00
_cell.angle_gamma   90.00
#
_symmetry.space_group_name_H-M   'P 1'
#
loop_
_entity.id
_entity.type
_entity.pdbx_description
1 polymer ?
#
loop_
_entity_poly.entity_id
_entity_poly.type
_entity_poly.pdbx_seq_one_letter_code
_entity_poly.pdbx_strand_id
1 'polypeptide(L)'
;MKKNILFFFYFLAMATLSLKAQEIRPMPADSAYGVVHISVCNMREEGKFTSGMSTQALLGMPVKVLQYTGWYEIQTPDDYTGWVHRMVITPMSKEKYDEWNRAEKIVVTSHYGFTYEKPDATSQTVSDVVAGNRLKWEGGKGHS
;
A
#
# COMPACT_ATOMS: atom_id res chain seq x y z
N MET A 1 -24.86 -46.09 -25.82
CA MET A 1 -24.02 -44.88 -26.13
C MET A 1 -24.66 -43.56 -25.77
N LYS A 2 -25.95 -43.42 -25.47
CA LYS A 2 -26.58 -42.11 -25.13
C LYS A 2 -26.36 -41.64 -23.67
N LYS A 3 -26.05 -42.53 -22.73
CA LYS A 3 -25.83 -42.18 -21.32
C LYS A 3 -24.53 -41.47 -21.00
N ASN A 4 -23.48 -41.70 -21.78
CA ASN A 4 -22.14 -41.08 -21.52
C ASN A 4 -22.02 -39.63 -21.98
N ILE A 5 -22.83 -39.21 -22.95
CA ILE A 5 -22.85 -37.87 -23.48
C ILE A 5 -23.46 -36.87 -22.45
N LEU A 6 -24.50 -37.32 -21.75
CA LEU A 6 -25.16 -36.51 -20.73
C LEU A 6 -24.25 -36.23 -19.52
N PHE A 7 -23.42 -37.22 -19.14
CA PHE A 7 -22.45 -37.07 -18.05
C PHE A 7 -21.32 -36.14 -18.38
N PHE A 8 -20.88 -36.08 -19.65
CA PHE A 8 -19.84 -35.20 -20.14
C PHE A 8 -20.31 -33.75 -20.18
N PHE A 9 -21.55 -33.49 -20.55
CA PHE A 9 -22.16 -32.15 -20.48
C PHE A 9 -22.34 -31.63 -19.07
N TYR A 10 -22.66 -32.52 -18.12
CA TYR A 10 -22.81 -32.15 -16.70
C TYR A 10 -21.44 -31.79 -16.07
N PHE A 11 -20.37 -32.48 -16.46
CA PHE A 11 -19.02 -32.19 -15.98
C PHE A 11 -18.45 -30.90 -16.59
N LEU A 12 -18.77 -30.62 -17.84
CA LEU A 12 -18.38 -29.39 -18.51
C LEU A 12 -19.11 -28.16 -17.95
N ALA A 13 -20.38 -28.30 -17.57
CA ALA A 13 -21.17 -27.24 -16.94
C ALA A 13 -20.72 -26.91 -15.50
N MET A 14 -20.16 -27.89 -14.77
CA MET A 14 -19.61 -27.67 -13.42
C MET A 14 -18.22 -26.99 -13.44
N ALA A 15 -17.47 -27.12 -14.54
CA ALA A 15 -16.16 -26.49 -14.68
C ALA A 15 -16.23 -24.98 -14.95
N THR A 16 -17.39 -24.45 -15.34
CA THR A 16 -17.56 -23.03 -15.64
C THR A 16 -17.96 -22.16 -14.43
N LEU A 17 -18.17 -22.77 -13.24
CA LEU A 17 -18.67 -22.04 -12.07
C LEU A 17 -17.58 -21.51 -11.13
N SER A 18 -16.32 -21.55 -11.48
CA SER A 18 -15.23 -21.18 -10.53
C SER A 18 -14.27 -20.09 -11.01
N LEU A 19 -14.60 -19.33 -12.04
CA LEU A 19 -13.95 -18.04 -12.21
C LEU A 19 -14.75 -16.98 -11.43
N LYS A 20 -14.57 -16.92 -10.12
CA LYS A 20 -14.86 -15.69 -9.39
C LYS A 20 -13.87 -14.66 -9.92
N ALA A 21 -14.30 -13.89 -10.92
CA ALA A 21 -13.60 -12.67 -11.29
C ALA A 21 -13.43 -11.88 -9.99
N GLN A 22 -12.20 -11.54 -9.64
CA GLN A 22 -11.91 -10.74 -8.47
C GLN A 22 -12.61 -9.40 -8.68
N GLU A 23 -13.66 -9.15 -7.88
CA GLU A 23 -14.52 -7.99 -8.06
C GLU A 23 -13.69 -6.73 -7.80
N ILE A 24 -13.44 -5.98 -8.86
CA ILE A 24 -12.77 -4.68 -8.78
C ILE A 24 -13.74 -3.73 -8.09
N ARG A 25 -13.41 -3.31 -6.88
CA ARG A 25 -14.19 -2.33 -6.13
C ARG A 25 -13.50 -0.98 -6.21
N PRO A 26 -14.12 0.02 -6.83
CA PRO A 26 -13.61 1.38 -6.75
C PRO A 26 -13.57 1.81 -5.27
N MET A 27 -12.55 2.55 -4.91
CA MET A 27 -12.39 3.02 -3.54
C MET A 27 -13.46 4.06 -3.20
N PRO A 28 -14.09 3.96 -2.02
CA PRO A 28 -14.92 5.04 -1.48
C PRO A 28 -14.11 6.35 -1.38
N ALA A 29 -14.78 7.49 -1.55
CA ALA A 29 -14.12 8.80 -1.55
C ALA A 29 -13.35 9.11 -0.24
N ASP A 30 -13.80 8.54 0.88
CA ASP A 30 -13.16 8.66 2.20
C ASP A 30 -11.90 7.80 2.37
N SER A 31 -11.59 6.95 1.40
CA SER A 31 -10.47 5.99 1.42
C SER A 31 -9.68 6.00 0.09
N ALA A 32 -10.00 6.94 -0.82
CA ALA A 32 -9.36 7.03 -2.15
C ALA A 32 -7.95 7.62 -2.12
N TYR A 33 -7.43 7.92 -0.95
CA TYR A 33 -6.08 8.44 -0.72
C TYR A 33 -5.41 7.65 0.40
N GLY A 34 -4.10 7.79 0.53
CA GLY A 34 -3.37 7.15 1.61
C GLY A 34 -1.95 7.67 1.76
N VAL A 35 -1.29 7.18 2.80
CA VAL A 35 0.14 7.42 3.06
C VAL A 35 0.80 6.07 3.34
N VAL A 36 1.97 5.88 2.77
CA VAL A 36 2.83 4.72 3.05
C VAL A 36 3.35 4.80 4.47
N HIS A 37 3.20 3.74 5.28
CA HIS A 37 3.59 3.75 6.69
C HIS A 37 4.71 2.76 7.06
N ILE A 38 5.36 2.17 6.06
CA ILE A 38 6.58 1.36 6.25
C ILE A 38 7.77 2.02 5.56
N SER A 39 8.97 1.77 6.02
CA SER A 39 10.21 2.40 5.52
C SER A 39 10.38 2.29 4.01
N VAL A 40 10.20 1.08 3.47
CA VAL A 40 10.24 0.79 2.04
C VAL A 40 9.09 -0.15 1.68
N CYS A 41 8.23 0.30 0.79
CA CYS A 41 7.11 -0.46 0.26
C CYS A 41 7.39 -0.89 -1.18
N ASN A 42 7.49 -2.19 -1.43
CA ASN A 42 7.60 -2.72 -2.79
C ASN A 42 6.24 -2.65 -3.49
N MET A 43 6.18 -1.88 -4.57
CA MET A 43 5.06 -1.87 -5.49
C MET A 43 5.25 -2.98 -6.53
N ARG A 44 4.20 -3.74 -6.78
CA ARG A 44 4.21 -4.92 -7.65
C ARG A 44 3.37 -4.70 -8.90
N GLU A 45 3.66 -5.47 -9.94
CA GLU A 45 2.92 -5.44 -11.20
C GLU A 45 1.49 -5.98 -11.05
N GLU A 46 1.29 -6.94 -10.11
CA GLU A 46 0.00 -7.53 -9.80
C GLU A 46 -0.17 -7.68 -8.28
N GLY A 47 -1.42 -7.74 -7.80
CA GLY A 47 -1.77 -7.88 -6.38
C GLY A 47 -1.48 -9.26 -5.77
N LYS A 48 -0.25 -9.73 -5.90
CA LYS A 48 0.22 -11.00 -5.33
C LYS A 48 1.72 -10.95 -4.99
N PHE A 49 2.15 -11.69 -3.98
CA PHE A 49 3.54 -11.70 -3.51
C PHE A 49 4.55 -12.27 -4.52
N THR A 50 4.10 -13.11 -5.44
CA THR A 50 4.95 -13.75 -6.47
C THR A 50 5.11 -12.89 -7.73
N SER A 51 4.41 -11.76 -7.84
CA SER A 51 4.52 -10.84 -8.96
C SER A 51 5.85 -10.08 -8.95
N GLY A 52 6.31 -9.65 -10.11
CA GLY A 52 7.44 -8.75 -10.27
C GLY A 52 7.28 -7.45 -9.46
N MET A 53 8.40 -6.85 -9.10
CA MET A 53 8.45 -5.53 -8.49
C MET A 53 8.53 -4.49 -9.61
N SER A 54 7.59 -3.54 -9.63
CA SER A 54 7.60 -2.43 -10.60
C SER A 54 8.43 -1.25 -10.10
N THR A 55 8.25 -0.86 -8.85
CA THR A 55 8.97 0.25 -8.20
C THR A 55 8.85 0.16 -6.68
N GLN A 56 9.28 1.18 -5.97
CA GLN A 56 9.17 1.28 -4.52
C GLN A 56 8.56 2.62 -4.11
N ALA A 57 7.76 2.60 -3.05
CA ALA A 57 7.29 3.79 -2.35
C ALA A 57 7.90 3.84 -0.95
N LEU A 58 8.14 5.03 -0.42
CA LEU A 58 8.83 5.25 0.85
C LEU A 58 7.85 5.74 1.93
N LEU A 59 8.20 5.51 3.18
CA LEU A 59 7.46 5.99 4.36
C LEU A 59 7.12 7.48 4.20
N GLY A 60 5.87 7.82 4.46
CA GLY A 60 5.36 9.18 4.36
C GLY A 60 5.03 9.64 2.94
N MET A 61 5.22 8.79 1.92
CA MET A 61 4.79 9.12 0.56
C MET A 61 3.28 9.14 0.47
N PRO A 62 2.66 10.26 0.08
CA PRO A 62 1.23 10.34 -0.18
C PRO A 62 0.91 9.63 -1.51
N VAL A 63 -0.18 8.88 -1.56
CA VAL A 63 -0.60 8.12 -2.74
C VAL A 63 -2.10 8.25 -2.99
N LYS A 64 -2.52 8.08 -4.23
CA LYS A 64 -3.93 7.82 -4.56
C LYS A 64 -4.17 6.32 -4.52
N VAL A 65 -5.32 5.91 -4.01
CA VAL A 65 -5.75 4.51 -4.01
C VAL A 65 -6.80 4.35 -5.12
N LEU A 66 -6.44 3.63 -6.18
CA LEU A 66 -7.25 3.51 -7.38
C LEU A 66 -8.34 2.44 -7.23
N GLN A 67 -7.96 1.28 -6.67
CA GLN A 67 -8.88 0.16 -6.46
C GLN A 67 -8.38 -0.80 -5.37
N TYR A 68 -9.27 -1.69 -4.94
CA TYR A 68 -9.02 -2.71 -3.93
C TYR A 68 -9.53 -4.07 -4.37
N THR A 69 -8.66 -5.08 -4.28
CA THR A 69 -8.96 -6.49 -4.58
C THR A 69 -8.42 -7.44 -3.52
N GLY A 70 -8.26 -6.98 -2.26
CA GLY A 70 -7.43 -7.59 -1.23
C GLY A 70 -6.01 -7.00 -1.18
N TRP A 71 -5.58 -6.40 -2.28
CA TRP A 71 -4.44 -5.50 -2.42
C TRP A 71 -4.94 -4.14 -2.87
N TYR A 72 -4.19 -3.08 -2.59
CA TYR A 72 -4.44 -1.76 -3.15
C TYR A 72 -3.63 -1.58 -4.44
N GLU A 73 -4.28 -1.14 -5.50
CA GLU A 73 -3.59 -0.49 -6.60
C GLU A 73 -3.44 0.98 -6.24
N ILE A 74 -2.21 1.47 -6.23
CA ILE A 74 -1.91 2.86 -5.86
C ILE A 74 -1.23 3.60 -6.99
N GLN A 75 -1.35 4.92 -6.98
CA GLN A 75 -0.61 5.84 -7.82
C GLN A 75 0.23 6.77 -6.94
N THR A 76 1.53 6.81 -7.21
CA THR A 76 2.49 7.71 -6.56
C THR A 76 2.39 9.13 -7.13
N PRO A 77 2.97 10.16 -6.48
CA PRO A 77 2.95 11.54 -6.97
C PRO A 77 3.64 11.76 -8.32
N ASP A 78 4.54 10.88 -8.70
CA ASP A 78 5.25 10.84 -9.99
C ASP A 78 4.58 9.91 -11.01
N ASP A 79 3.29 9.65 -10.81
CA ASP A 79 2.37 8.90 -11.69
C ASP A 79 2.72 7.42 -11.91
N TYR A 80 3.63 6.82 -11.16
CA TYR A 80 3.79 5.36 -11.17
C TYR A 80 2.61 4.67 -10.52
N THR A 81 2.14 3.60 -11.14
CA THR A 81 1.10 2.74 -10.57
C THR A 81 1.66 1.36 -10.21
N GLY A 82 1.04 0.72 -9.24
CA GLY A 82 1.39 -0.62 -8.84
C GLY A 82 0.59 -1.10 -7.65
N TRP A 83 0.71 -2.38 -7.38
CA TRP A 83 -0.03 -3.06 -6.34
C TRP A 83 0.78 -3.18 -5.05
N VAL A 84 0.16 -2.86 -3.94
CA VAL A 84 0.75 -2.97 -2.60
C VAL A 84 -0.17 -3.76 -1.67
N HIS A 85 0.41 -4.46 -0.72
CA HIS A 85 -0.39 -5.16 0.28
C HIS A 85 -1.13 -4.14 1.17
N ARG A 86 -2.38 -4.44 1.51
CA ARG A 86 -3.26 -3.53 2.28
C ARG A 86 -2.67 -3.02 3.60
N MET A 87 -1.74 -3.79 4.19
CA MET A 87 -1.11 -3.47 5.48
C MET A 87 -0.01 -2.40 5.39
N VAL A 88 0.31 -1.88 4.23
CA VAL A 88 1.42 -0.91 4.08
C VAL A 88 0.95 0.51 3.79
N ILE A 89 -0.36 0.70 3.64
CA ILE A 89 -1.01 1.99 3.40
C ILE A 89 -1.98 2.27 4.54
N THR A 90 -1.97 3.50 5.04
CA THR A 90 -3.03 4.03 5.87
C THR A 90 -4.01 4.80 4.98
N PRO A 91 -5.21 4.24 4.69
CA PRO A 91 -6.22 4.93 3.88
C PRO A 91 -6.71 6.19 4.58
N MET A 92 -7.06 7.21 3.78
CA MET A 92 -7.56 8.47 4.31
C MET A 92 -8.46 9.20 3.30
N SER A 93 -9.24 10.14 3.83
CA SER A 93 -10.04 11.05 3.00
C SER A 93 -9.17 12.09 2.29
N LYS A 94 -9.76 12.77 1.31
CA LYS A 94 -9.10 13.86 0.57
C LYS A 94 -8.64 14.99 1.51
N GLU A 95 -9.44 15.33 2.51
CA GLU A 95 -9.12 16.41 3.47
C GLU A 95 -7.85 16.08 4.28
N LYS A 96 -7.77 14.83 4.80
CA LYS A 96 -6.59 14.35 5.54
C LYS A 96 -5.36 14.23 4.64
N TYR A 97 -5.56 13.81 3.39
CA TYR A 97 -4.48 13.77 2.39
C TYR A 97 -3.94 15.18 2.11
N ASP A 98 -4.81 16.17 1.95
CA ASP A 98 -4.41 17.55 1.73
C ASP A 98 -3.74 18.16 2.99
N GLU A 99 -4.24 17.82 4.18
CA GLU A 99 -3.59 18.19 5.44
C GLU A 99 -2.18 17.58 5.53
N TRP A 100 -2.04 16.30 5.23
CA TRP A 100 -0.74 15.62 5.17
C TRP A 100 0.22 16.33 4.20
N ASN A 101 -0.23 16.67 3.02
CA ASN A 101 0.60 17.32 2.01
C ASN A 101 1.07 18.73 2.45
N ARG A 102 0.24 19.48 3.18
CA ARG A 102 0.58 20.81 3.69
C ARG A 102 1.42 20.79 4.97
N ALA A 103 1.36 19.70 5.73
CA ALA A 103 2.09 19.60 6.98
C ALA A 103 3.60 19.69 6.77
N GLU A 104 4.31 20.33 7.70
CA GLU A 104 5.76 20.31 7.77
C GLU A 104 6.28 18.89 7.99
N LYS A 105 7.37 18.54 7.33
CA LYS A 105 7.94 17.19 7.39
C LYS A 105 9.44 17.22 7.62
N ILE A 106 9.89 16.24 8.40
CA ILE A 106 11.29 15.87 8.48
C ILE A 106 11.55 14.85 7.37
N VAL A 107 12.65 15.05 6.62
CA VAL A 107 13.14 14.09 5.64
C VAL A 107 14.36 13.39 6.23
N VAL A 108 14.33 12.08 6.24
CA VAL A 108 15.49 11.25 6.66
C VAL A 108 16.57 11.33 5.58
N THR A 109 17.77 11.68 5.97
CA THR A 109 18.95 11.77 5.07
C THR A 109 19.95 10.63 5.29
N SER A 110 19.88 9.95 6.43
CA SER A 110 20.71 8.79 6.73
C SER A 110 20.32 7.59 5.87
N HIS A 111 21.29 6.80 5.41
CA HIS A 111 21.01 5.60 4.61
C HIS A 111 20.09 4.63 5.34
N TYR A 112 20.26 4.47 6.65
CA TYR A 112 19.50 3.60 7.49
C TYR A 112 19.49 4.10 8.94
N GLY A 113 18.39 3.92 9.66
CA GLY A 113 18.25 4.29 11.06
C GLY A 113 16.98 3.74 11.67
N PHE A 114 16.67 4.17 12.89
CA PHE A 114 15.47 3.77 13.63
C PHE A 114 14.75 4.97 14.19
N THR A 115 13.44 4.85 14.35
CA THR A 115 12.62 5.72 15.19
C THR A 115 12.35 5.04 16.51
N TYR A 116 12.25 5.82 17.58
CA TYR A 116 12.09 5.34 18.95
C TYR A 116 10.81 5.91 19.56
N GLU A 117 10.22 5.19 20.51
CA GLU A 117 9.01 5.63 21.24
C GLU A 117 9.26 6.92 22.04
N LYS A 118 10.48 7.11 22.54
CA LYS A 118 10.92 8.29 23.30
C LYS A 118 12.20 8.85 22.68
N PRO A 119 12.57 10.11 22.95
CA PRO A 119 13.83 10.69 22.50
C PRO A 119 15.05 10.10 23.27
N ASP A 120 15.15 8.80 23.28
CA ASP A 120 16.16 8.00 23.95
C ASP A 120 16.40 6.73 23.12
N ALA A 121 17.63 6.53 22.67
CA ALA A 121 18.03 5.38 21.86
C ALA A 121 17.94 4.02 22.60
N THR A 122 17.77 4.03 23.92
CA THR A 122 17.53 2.83 24.73
C THR A 122 16.06 2.48 24.85
N SER A 123 15.16 3.35 24.37
CA SER A 123 13.71 3.09 24.37
C SER A 123 13.34 2.13 23.24
N GLN A 124 12.09 1.68 23.25
CA GLN A 124 11.59 0.72 22.26
C GLN A 124 11.67 1.32 20.84
N THR A 125 12.25 0.55 19.92
CA THR A 125 12.24 0.87 18.49
C THR A 125 10.80 0.75 17.94
N VAL A 126 10.34 1.78 17.24
CA VAL A 126 9.02 1.83 16.62
C VAL A 126 9.09 1.36 15.17
N SER A 127 10.07 1.85 14.40
CA SER A 127 10.25 1.49 12.99
C SER A 127 11.70 1.69 12.58
N ASP A 128 12.10 1.02 11.52
CA ASP A 128 13.26 1.40 10.75
C ASP A 128 12.92 2.58 9.83
N VAL A 129 13.95 3.30 9.38
CA VAL A 129 13.84 4.39 8.41
C VAL A 129 15.04 4.38 7.47
N VAL A 130 14.82 4.85 6.25
CA VAL A 130 15.85 4.99 5.21
C VAL A 130 15.83 6.40 4.61
N ALA A 131 16.88 6.76 3.89
CA ALA A 131 16.97 8.03 3.19
C ALA A 131 15.73 8.27 2.29
N GLY A 132 15.15 9.47 2.35
CA GLY A 132 13.94 9.83 1.62
C GLY A 132 12.63 9.57 2.37
N ASN A 133 12.65 8.86 3.50
CA ASN A 133 11.47 8.73 4.36
C ASN A 133 11.04 10.09 4.88
N ARG A 134 9.73 10.30 5.02
CA ARG A 134 9.12 11.56 5.44
C ARG A 134 8.26 11.33 6.68
N LEU A 135 8.52 12.11 7.72
CA LEU A 135 7.79 12.07 8.98
C LEU A 135 7.13 13.44 9.19
N LYS A 136 5.87 13.47 9.65
CA LYS A 136 5.19 14.71 10.00
C LYS A 136 5.91 15.33 11.21
N TRP A 137 6.22 16.62 11.10
CA TRP A 137 6.76 17.39 12.23
C TRP A 137 5.59 17.88 13.10
N GLU A 138 5.56 17.51 14.38
CA GLU A 138 4.51 17.92 15.30
C GLU A 138 5.00 18.95 16.33
N GLY A 139 6.14 19.56 16.08
CA GLY A 139 6.76 20.48 17.02
C GLY A 139 7.62 19.76 18.06
N GLY A 140 8.60 20.45 18.58
CA GLY A 140 9.54 19.94 19.57
C GLY A 140 10.93 20.57 19.34
N LYS A 141 11.75 20.66 20.37
CA LYS A 141 13.16 21.03 20.20
C LYS A 141 13.88 19.78 19.67
N GLY A 142 14.25 19.79 18.37
CA GLY A 142 15.18 18.79 17.86
C GLY A 142 16.48 18.87 18.61
N HIS A 143 16.88 17.78 19.25
CA HIS A 143 18.26 17.65 19.69
C HIS A 143 19.03 17.01 18.54
N SER A 144 19.98 17.79 17.98
CA SER A 144 20.98 17.34 17.03
C SER A 144 22.04 16.54 17.75
#